data_dc4d7d269dd2ce245e25e74adc82af82
#
_entry.id   dc4d7d269dd2ce245e25e74adc82af82
#
_cell.length_a   1.000
_cell.length_b   1.000
_cell.length_c   1.000
_cell.angle_alpha   90.00
_cell.angle_beta   90.00
_cell.angle_gamma   90.00
#
_symmetry.space_group_name_H-M   'P 1'
#
loop_
_entity.id
_entity.type
_entity.pdbx_description
1 polymer ?
#
loop_
_entity_poly.entity_id
_entity_poly.type
_entity_poly.pdbx_seq_one_letter_code
_entity_poly.pdbx_strand_id
1 'polypeptide(L)'
;TWRSLLWARLHDGEQAHNMIEGLISYNMLDNLFTSHKIPLQIDGNYGIAAAMIEMLLQSHSDIIELMPASCPQWREGNVRGLKARGNIEVDFSWKDGKVTSWKLYSPQPREVKVRVNGVEQTVTIETRTIKALNFEVHAVCTIFDPLRKHQL
;
A
#
# COMPACT_ATOMS: atom_id res chain seq x y z
N THR A 1 5.24 4.40 -13.66
CA THR A 1 5.09 3.63 -12.41
C THR A 1 6.36 3.57 -11.58
N TRP A 2 7.54 3.24 -12.15
CA TRP A 2 8.78 3.16 -11.37
C TRP A 2 9.15 4.47 -10.66
N ARG A 3 8.82 5.65 -11.22
CA ARG A 3 9.02 6.95 -10.55
C ARG A 3 8.20 7.05 -9.27
N SER A 4 6.94 6.58 -9.28
CA SER A 4 6.10 6.55 -8.09
C SER A 4 6.70 5.66 -7.00
N LEU A 5 7.24 4.50 -7.37
CA LEU A 5 7.96 3.61 -6.46
C LEU A 5 9.19 4.28 -5.85
N LEU A 6 9.96 5.04 -6.64
CA LEU A 6 11.12 5.78 -6.12
C LEU A 6 10.70 6.86 -5.11
N TRP A 7 9.66 7.64 -5.42
CA TRP A 7 9.15 8.64 -4.49
C TRP A 7 8.61 8.00 -3.21
N ALA A 8 7.91 6.87 -3.31
CA ALA A 8 7.46 6.12 -2.14
C ALA A 8 8.66 5.67 -1.27
N ARG A 9 9.76 5.21 -1.90
CA ARG A 9 11.01 4.84 -1.20
C ARG A 9 11.73 6.02 -0.57
N LEU A 10 11.57 7.21 -1.12
CA LEU A 10 12.08 8.46 -0.55
C LEU A 10 11.14 9.04 0.52
N HIS A 11 10.04 8.36 0.84
CA HIS A 11 9.01 8.79 1.79
C HIS A 11 8.28 10.08 1.38
N ASP A 12 8.33 10.42 0.09
CA ASP A 12 7.57 11.53 -0.48
C ASP A 12 6.25 11.02 -1.07
N GLY A 13 5.24 10.91 -0.20
CA GLY A 13 3.93 10.36 -0.55
C GLY A 13 3.16 11.27 -1.52
N GLU A 14 3.35 12.57 -1.47
CA GLU A 14 2.67 13.50 -2.36
C GLU A 14 3.17 13.34 -3.80
N GLN A 15 4.48 13.27 -4.01
CA GLN A 15 5.06 13.03 -5.32
C GLN A 15 4.72 11.62 -5.84
N ALA A 16 4.74 10.61 -4.96
CA ALA A 16 4.33 9.25 -5.32
C ALA A 16 2.88 9.22 -5.81
N HIS A 17 1.97 9.88 -5.09
CA HIS A 17 0.56 10.00 -5.45
C HIS A 17 0.35 10.75 -6.77
N ASN A 18 1.02 11.89 -6.97
CA ASN A 18 0.92 12.68 -8.21
C ASN A 18 1.34 11.86 -9.44
N MET A 19 2.35 10.99 -9.30
CA MET A 19 2.75 10.09 -10.39
C MET A 19 1.70 9.00 -10.67
N ILE A 20 1.01 8.50 -9.65
CA ILE A 20 -0.09 7.54 -9.78
C ILE A 20 -1.28 8.23 -10.48
N GLU A 21 -1.69 9.40 -9.99
CA GLU A 21 -2.79 10.17 -10.55
C GLU A 21 -2.55 10.54 -12.01
N GLY A 22 -1.34 10.99 -12.35
CA GLY A 22 -0.97 11.30 -13.71
C GLY A 22 -1.04 10.06 -14.63
N LEU A 23 -0.64 8.89 -14.16
CA LEU A 23 -0.76 7.66 -14.95
C LEU A 23 -2.22 7.27 -15.16
N ILE A 24 -3.05 7.35 -14.15
CA ILE A 24 -4.48 7.05 -14.25
C ILE A 24 -5.17 8.03 -15.20
N SER A 25 -4.87 9.32 -15.09
CA SER A 25 -5.55 10.37 -15.85
C SER A 25 -5.17 10.38 -17.33
N TYR A 26 -3.93 10.07 -17.67
CA TYR A 26 -3.41 10.24 -19.04
C TYR A 26 -3.09 8.93 -19.75
N ASN A 27 -2.90 7.84 -19.04
CA ASN A 27 -2.41 6.60 -19.60
C ASN A 27 -3.32 5.39 -19.33
N MET A 28 -4.42 5.56 -18.60
CA MET A 28 -5.38 4.49 -18.36
C MET A 28 -6.53 4.58 -19.36
N LEU A 29 -6.81 3.46 -20.00
CA LEU A 29 -7.91 3.29 -20.93
C LEU A 29 -9.22 2.98 -20.18
N ASP A 30 -10.36 3.11 -20.86
CA ASP A 30 -11.69 2.85 -20.26
C ASP A 30 -11.85 1.41 -19.74
N ASN A 31 -11.11 0.47 -20.28
CA ASN A 31 -11.07 -0.91 -19.83
C ASN A 31 -10.08 -1.15 -18.67
N LEU A 32 -9.57 -0.08 -18.05
CA LEU A 32 -8.61 -0.05 -16.96
C LEU A 32 -7.19 -0.57 -17.28
N PHE A 33 -6.90 -0.90 -18.53
CA PHE A 33 -5.53 -1.17 -18.93
C PHE A 33 -4.74 0.12 -19.13
N THR A 34 -3.45 0.05 -18.84
CA THR A 34 -2.55 1.17 -19.11
C THR A 34 -1.92 1.06 -20.49
N SER A 35 -1.69 2.21 -21.12
CA SER A 35 -1.01 2.32 -22.41
C SER A 35 0.05 3.42 -22.37
N HIS A 36 1.04 3.31 -23.24
CA HIS A 36 1.98 4.39 -23.51
C HIS A 36 2.19 4.47 -25.03
N LYS A 37 1.49 5.45 -25.66
CA LYS A 37 1.41 5.67 -27.14
C LYS A 37 0.82 4.44 -27.80
N ILE A 38 0.67 3.39 -27.82
CA ILE A 38 0.34 2.13 -28.43
C ILE A 38 1.63 1.29 -28.54
N PRO A 39 1.69 0.10 -28.02
CA PRO A 39 0.59 -0.76 -27.55
C PRO A 39 0.34 -0.70 -26.04
N LEU A 40 -0.60 -1.54 -25.58
CA LEU A 40 -0.88 -1.87 -24.21
C LEU A 40 0.39 -2.11 -23.38
N GLN A 41 0.49 -1.48 -22.21
CA GLN A 41 1.59 -1.67 -21.26
C GLN A 41 1.05 -2.12 -19.90
N ILE A 42 0.91 -3.41 -19.71
CA ILE A 42 0.39 -4.01 -18.47
C ILE A 42 1.32 -3.77 -17.27
N ASP A 43 2.58 -3.48 -17.50
CA ASP A 43 3.54 -3.08 -16.48
C ASP A 43 3.08 -1.80 -15.73
N GLY A 44 2.32 -0.94 -16.39
CA GLY A 44 1.67 0.18 -15.74
C GLY A 44 0.67 -0.24 -14.68
N ASN A 45 -0.16 -1.22 -14.97
CA ASN A 45 -1.15 -1.75 -14.04
C ASN A 45 -0.49 -2.38 -12.81
N TYR A 46 0.49 -3.25 -13.01
CA TYR A 46 1.21 -3.88 -11.89
C TYR A 46 2.03 -2.86 -11.11
N GLY A 47 2.66 -1.92 -11.79
CA GLY A 47 3.48 -0.91 -11.15
C GLY A 47 2.69 0.09 -10.32
N ILE A 48 1.44 0.42 -10.70
CA ILE A 48 0.54 1.23 -9.85
C ILE A 48 0.23 0.50 -8.55
N ALA A 49 -0.20 -0.75 -8.64
CA ALA A 49 -0.53 -1.54 -7.45
C ALA A 49 0.69 -1.66 -6.52
N ALA A 50 1.86 -1.95 -7.08
CA ALA A 50 3.10 -2.00 -6.32
C ALA A 50 3.45 -0.65 -5.66
N ALA A 51 3.25 0.48 -6.36
CA ALA A 51 3.52 1.80 -5.83
C ALA A 51 2.59 2.14 -4.65
N MET A 52 1.30 1.83 -4.76
CA MET A 52 0.34 2.02 -3.67
C MET A 52 0.73 1.19 -2.44
N ILE A 53 1.14 -0.07 -2.65
CA ILE A 53 1.60 -0.93 -1.55
C ILE A 53 2.86 -0.35 -0.90
N GLU A 54 3.84 0.12 -1.68
CA GLU A 54 5.07 0.74 -1.15
C GLU A 54 4.81 2.04 -0.39
N MET A 55 3.76 2.78 -0.72
CA MET A 55 3.33 3.95 0.06
C MET A 55 2.75 3.57 1.42
N LEU A 56 2.09 2.40 1.50
CA LEU A 56 1.42 1.91 2.70
C LEU A 56 2.32 1.05 3.57
N LEU A 57 3.19 0.24 2.98
CA LEU A 57 4.00 -0.75 3.70
C LEU A 57 5.36 -0.92 3.03
N GLN A 58 6.42 -0.71 3.79
CA GLN A 58 7.78 -1.08 3.38
C GLN A 58 8.40 -2.06 4.36
N SER A 59 9.15 -3.01 3.82
CA SER A 59 9.88 -4.01 4.61
C SER A 59 11.17 -4.48 3.91
N HIS A 60 11.76 -3.60 3.09
CA HIS A 60 12.98 -3.89 2.34
C HIS A 60 14.26 -3.81 3.19
N SER A 61 14.17 -3.16 4.34
CA SER A 61 15.16 -3.18 5.43
C SER A 61 14.75 -4.19 6.51
N ASP A 62 15.46 -4.22 7.61
CA ASP A 62 15.13 -5.07 8.77
C ASP A 62 13.96 -4.52 9.61
N ILE A 63 13.28 -3.50 9.12
CA ILE A 63 12.17 -2.83 9.78
C ILE A 63 10.92 -2.94 8.90
N ILE A 64 9.78 -3.27 9.51
CA ILE A 64 8.46 -3.15 8.88
C ILE A 64 7.96 -1.74 9.14
N GLU A 65 7.82 -0.94 8.11
CA GLU A 65 7.39 0.45 8.23
C GLU A 65 5.97 0.61 7.69
N LEU A 66 5.08 1.13 8.55
CA LEU A 66 3.67 1.35 8.21
C LEU A 66 3.45 2.80 7.78
N MET A 67 2.84 3.00 6.64
CA MET A 67 2.58 4.30 6.00
C MET A 67 3.82 5.18 5.85
N PRO A 68 4.93 4.67 5.30
CA PRO A 68 6.16 5.46 5.15
C PRO A 68 5.99 6.65 4.20
N ALA A 69 5.08 6.56 3.24
CA ALA A 69 4.84 7.59 2.23
C ALA A 69 3.35 7.96 2.16
N SER A 70 2.80 8.44 3.28
CA SER A 70 1.43 8.94 3.31
C SER A 70 1.26 10.22 2.48
N CYS A 71 0.07 10.42 1.92
CA CYS A 71 -0.29 11.63 1.18
C CYS A 71 -1.59 12.25 1.74
N PRO A 72 -1.80 13.57 1.55
CA PRO A 72 -2.98 14.26 2.08
C PRO A 72 -4.31 13.72 1.54
N GLN A 73 -4.30 13.11 0.35
CA GLN A 73 -5.48 12.53 -0.30
C GLN A 73 -5.97 11.27 0.41
N TRP A 74 -5.09 10.54 1.09
CA TRP A 74 -5.42 9.31 1.83
C TRP A 74 -5.64 9.62 3.31
N ARG A 75 -6.65 10.43 3.60
CA ARG A 75 -6.91 10.93 4.96
C ARG A 75 -7.24 9.81 5.95
N GLU A 76 -8.05 8.85 5.55
CA GLU A 76 -8.43 7.72 6.39
C GLU A 76 -8.60 6.46 5.54
N GLY A 77 -8.37 5.31 6.15
CA GLY A 77 -8.54 4.04 5.49
C GLY A 77 -8.10 2.87 6.36
N ASN A 78 -8.24 1.70 5.80
CA ASN A 78 -7.71 0.47 6.36
C ASN A 78 -7.22 -0.47 5.26
N VAL A 79 -6.29 -1.32 5.62
CA VAL A 79 -5.77 -2.37 4.76
C VAL A 79 -5.60 -3.64 5.56
N ARG A 80 -5.83 -4.78 4.91
CA ARG A 80 -5.70 -6.10 5.52
C ARG A 80 -4.96 -7.05 4.58
N GLY A 81 -4.19 -7.95 5.17
CA GLY A 81 -3.52 -9.02 4.44
C GLY A 81 -2.32 -8.57 3.62
N LEU A 82 -1.77 -7.37 3.82
CA LEU A 82 -0.53 -6.99 3.17
C LEU A 82 0.61 -7.91 3.62
N LYS A 83 1.49 -8.26 2.72
CA LYS A 83 2.63 -9.13 3.00
C LYS A 83 3.93 -8.35 3.10
N ALA A 84 4.50 -8.37 4.31
CA ALA A 84 5.87 -7.94 4.55
C ALA A 84 6.85 -9.10 4.36
N ARG A 85 8.13 -8.79 4.23
CA ARG A 85 9.20 -9.78 4.15
C ARG A 85 9.17 -10.72 5.37
N GLY A 86 9.56 -11.97 5.15
CA GLY A 86 9.50 -13.02 6.18
C GLY A 86 8.12 -13.64 6.35
N ASN A 87 7.23 -13.49 5.35
CA ASN A 87 5.87 -14.02 5.36
C ASN A 87 5.02 -13.49 6.53
N ILE A 88 5.23 -12.21 6.86
CA ILE A 88 4.46 -11.52 7.89
C ILE A 88 3.27 -10.85 7.21
N GLU A 89 2.06 -11.13 7.72
CA GLU A 89 0.84 -10.48 7.28
C GLU A 89 0.58 -9.26 8.17
N VAL A 90 0.16 -8.18 7.53
CA VAL A 90 0.01 -6.88 8.16
C VAL A 90 -1.37 -6.32 7.89
N ASP A 91 -2.10 -6.02 8.97
CA ASP A 91 -3.36 -5.28 8.94
C ASP A 91 -3.16 -3.96 9.65
N PHE A 92 -3.67 -2.86 9.13
CA PHE A 92 -3.70 -1.61 9.86
C PHE A 92 -4.78 -0.65 9.35
N SER A 93 -5.11 0.33 10.20
CA SER A 93 -6.01 1.44 9.88
C SER A 93 -5.31 2.75 10.18
N TRP A 94 -5.70 3.78 9.44
CA TRP A 94 -5.15 5.13 9.65
C TRP A 94 -6.25 6.18 9.58
N LYS A 95 -5.97 7.33 10.19
CA LYS A 95 -6.78 8.53 10.13
C LYS A 95 -5.88 9.76 10.19
N ASP A 96 -6.17 10.76 9.37
CA ASP A 96 -5.42 12.01 9.26
C ASP A 96 -3.89 11.77 9.08
N GLY A 97 -3.55 10.80 8.21
CA GLY A 97 -2.17 10.44 7.87
C GLY A 97 -1.41 9.70 8.98
N LYS A 98 -2.08 9.27 10.05
CA LYS A 98 -1.48 8.53 11.16
C LYS A 98 -2.12 7.16 11.33
N VAL A 99 -1.29 6.14 11.50
CA VAL A 99 -1.75 4.79 11.84
C VAL A 99 -2.40 4.82 13.22
N THR A 100 -3.64 4.36 13.32
CA THR A 100 -4.45 4.35 14.55
C THR A 100 -4.53 2.96 15.18
N SER A 101 -4.44 1.91 14.38
CA SER A 101 -4.39 0.52 14.85
C SER A 101 -3.62 -0.35 13.86
N TRP A 102 -2.98 -1.39 14.34
CA TRP A 102 -2.27 -2.33 13.49
C TRP A 102 -2.17 -3.71 14.15
N LYS A 103 -2.00 -4.74 13.33
CA LYS A 103 -1.79 -6.13 13.74
C LYS A 103 -0.80 -6.79 12.80
N LEU A 104 0.04 -7.66 13.36
CA LEU A 104 0.97 -8.49 12.63
C LEU A 104 0.67 -9.95 12.88
N TYR A 105 0.79 -10.76 11.83
CA TYR A 105 0.63 -12.20 11.91
C TYR A 105 1.81 -12.89 11.25
N SER A 106 2.29 -13.96 11.86
CA SER A 106 3.37 -14.78 11.33
C SER A 106 3.04 -16.26 11.51
N PRO A 107 3.42 -17.14 10.58
CA PRO A 107 3.25 -18.58 10.74
C PRO A 107 4.13 -19.17 11.83
N GLN A 108 5.15 -18.45 12.27
CA GLN A 108 6.06 -18.84 13.34
C GLN A 108 6.28 -17.67 14.28
N PRO A 109 6.45 -17.92 15.60
CA PRO A 109 6.80 -16.87 16.55
C PRO A 109 8.11 -16.20 16.14
N ARG A 110 8.15 -14.89 16.19
CA ARG A 110 9.37 -14.12 15.88
C ARG A 110 9.32 -12.73 16.47
N GLU A 111 10.49 -12.18 16.65
CA GLU A 111 10.68 -10.80 17.02
C GLU A 111 10.96 -9.98 15.75
N VAL A 112 10.30 -8.83 15.62
CA VAL A 112 10.44 -7.93 14.47
C VAL A 112 10.49 -6.49 14.94
N LYS A 113 11.22 -5.66 14.19
CA LYS A 113 11.19 -4.21 14.35
C LYS A 113 10.10 -3.61 13.48
N VAL A 114 9.30 -2.75 14.09
CA VAL A 114 8.20 -2.07 13.40
C VAL A 114 8.35 -0.57 13.61
N ARG A 115 8.20 0.20 12.55
CA ARG A 115 8.13 1.67 12.63
C ARG A 115 6.71 2.13 12.33
N VAL A 116 6.09 2.82 13.28
CA VAL A 116 4.72 3.33 13.20
C VAL A 116 4.72 4.79 13.61
N ASN A 117 4.21 5.67 12.77
CA ASN A 117 4.16 7.11 13.02
C ASN A 117 5.53 7.70 13.42
N GLY A 118 6.61 7.22 12.82
CA GLY A 118 7.98 7.64 13.12
C GLY A 118 8.62 7.01 14.36
N VAL A 119 7.88 6.22 15.13
CA VAL A 119 8.38 5.53 16.32
C VAL A 119 8.73 4.09 16.00
N GLU A 120 9.98 3.70 16.29
CA GLU A 120 10.46 2.34 16.12
C GLU A 120 10.28 1.55 17.43
N GLN A 121 9.79 0.32 17.31
CA GLN A 121 9.62 -0.58 18.43
C GLN A 121 9.87 -2.02 18.00
N THR A 122 10.33 -2.84 18.92
CA THR A 122 10.48 -4.28 18.74
C THR A 122 9.24 -4.99 19.28
N VAL A 123 8.69 -5.90 18.49
CA VAL A 123 7.44 -6.60 18.79
C VAL A 123 7.64 -8.09 18.60
N THR A 124 7.18 -8.86 19.57
CA THR A 124 7.07 -10.30 19.45
C THR A 124 5.74 -10.67 18.82
N ILE A 125 5.77 -11.34 17.67
CA ILE A 125 4.57 -11.86 17.01
C ILE A 125 4.34 -13.28 17.50
N GLU A 126 3.17 -13.52 18.09
CA GLU A 126 2.74 -14.87 18.44
C GLU A 126 2.18 -15.58 17.20
N THR A 127 2.28 -16.91 17.20
CA THR A 127 1.80 -17.70 16.05
C THR A 127 0.27 -17.64 15.97
N ARG A 128 -0.24 -17.26 14.80
CA ARG A 128 -1.64 -17.50 14.46
C ARG A 128 -1.79 -18.91 13.91
N THR A 129 -2.49 -19.80 14.58
CA THR A 129 -2.96 -21.03 13.97
C THR A 129 -4.00 -20.68 12.91
N ILE A 130 -3.62 -20.73 11.64
CA ILE A 130 -4.55 -20.53 10.53
C ILE A 130 -5.38 -21.81 10.44
N LYS A 131 -6.59 -21.81 11.01
CA LYS A 131 -7.61 -22.75 10.53
C LYS A 131 -7.85 -22.37 9.07
N ALA A 132 -7.79 -23.36 8.17
CA ALA A 132 -8.01 -23.18 6.74
C ALA A 132 -9.18 -22.21 6.50
N LEU A 133 -8.88 -21.04 5.99
CA LEU A 133 -9.88 -20.02 5.69
C LEU A 133 -10.40 -20.26 4.28
N ASN A 134 -11.71 -20.39 4.15
CA ASN A 134 -12.40 -20.15 2.91
C ASN A 134 -11.98 -18.78 2.38
N PHE A 135 -11.54 -18.72 1.14
CA PHE A 135 -11.15 -17.50 0.47
C PHE A 135 -12.38 -16.61 0.29
N GLU A 136 -12.59 -15.67 1.18
CA GLU A 136 -13.37 -14.48 0.88
C GLU A 136 -12.39 -13.31 0.67
N VAL A 137 -12.12 -13.01 -0.58
CA VAL A 137 -11.36 -11.82 -0.96
C VAL A 137 -12.28 -10.62 -0.81
N HIS A 138 -12.29 -10.03 0.37
CA HIS A 138 -12.87 -8.70 0.57
C HIS A 138 -11.75 -7.66 0.51
N ALA A 139 -11.24 -7.41 -0.68
CA ALA A 139 -10.46 -6.21 -0.95
C ALA A 139 -11.44 -5.06 -1.24
N VAL A 140 -12.00 -4.46 -0.21
CA VAL A 140 -12.67 -3.17 -0.36
C VAL A 140 -11.61 -2.09 -0.24
N CYS A 141 -10.99 -1.76 -1.36
CA CYS A 141 -10.15 -0.59 -1.48
C CYS A 141 -11.06 0.61 -1.79
N THR A 142 -11.52 1.31 -0.77
CA THR A 142 -12.23 2.60 -0.91
C THR A 142 -11.23 3.74 -1.17
N ILE A 143 -10.29 3.53 -2.07
CA ILE A 143 -9.27 4.54 -2.44
C ILE A 143 -9.74 5.41 -3.61
N PHE A 144 -10.81 5.02 -4.30
CA PHE A 144 -11.31 5.75 -5.46
C PHE A 144 -12.77 6.15 -5.30
N ASP A 145 -13.02 7.46 -5.28
CA ASP A 145 -14.31 8.03 -5.63
C ASP A 145 -14.31 8.33 -7.14
N PRO A 146 -15.02 7.54 -7.97
CA PRO A 146 -15.02 7.72 -9.41
C PRO A 146 -15.83 8.95 -9.88
N LEU A 147 -16.48 9.69 -8.97
CA LEU A 147 -17.40 10.78 -9.31
C LEU A 147 -16.75 12.18 -9.39
N ARG A 148 -15.44 12.29 -9.17
CA ARG A 148 -14.72 13.57 -9.32
C ARG A 148 -14.26 13.91 -10.74
N LYS A 149 -14.84 13.32 -11.77
CA LYS A 149 -14.46 13.54 -13.18
C LYS A 149 -15.07 14.79 -13.84
N HIS A 150 -15.78 15.67 -13.15
CA HIS A 150 -16.31 16.89 -13.77
C HIS A 150 -16.23 18.08 -12.82
N GLN A 151 -15.10 18.74 -12.76
CA GLN A 151 -14.97 20.17 -12.51
C GLN A 151 -13.53 20.62 -12.83
N LEU A 152 -13.28 20.87 -14.09
CA LEU A 152 -12.35 21.87 -14.61
C LEU A 152 -12.95 22.42 -15.90
#